data_30a7ed515b1a9f41b462923c748738ab
#
_entry.id   30a7ed515b1a9f41b462923c748738ab
#
_cell.length_a   1.000
_cell.length_b   1.000
_cell.length_c   1.000
_cell.angle_alpha   90.00
_cell.angle_beta   90.00
_cell.angle_gamma   90.00
#
_symmetry.space_group_name_H-M   'P 1'
#
loop_
_entity.id
_entity.type
_entity.pdbx_description
1 polymer ?
#
loop_
_entity_poly.entity_id
_entity_poly.type
_entity_poly.pdbx_seq_one_letter_code
_entity_poly.pdbx_strand_id
1 'polypeptide(L)'
;LGHPRPLNRNPMATKDQSEFKYLVANDRDRLWGITVTSVGFQRIDADEAYPPAEHPAGYYFNVTAGRVLDEYQLIYVVDGEGVFESDGKTYALAPGAMFLIFPGCWHTYRPNRKTGWSVYWIGFRGKVVDERVAGGFFSGRSPVYNVGISTLAIDVYRGAMQAAGQEGPYYQQMLSGAVSLLRSE
;
A
#
# COMPACT_ATOMS: atom_id res chain seq x y z
N LEU A 1 -3.32 -52.29 -15.87
CA LEU A 1 -3.14 -51.79 -14.48
C LEU A 1 -2.25 -50.56 -14.54
N GLY A 2 -2.87 -49.39 -14.72
CA GLY A 2 -2.18 -48.11 -14.79
C GLY A 2 -2.13 -47.47 -13.39
N HIS A 3 -0.94 -47.15 -12.94
CA HIS A 3 -0.73 -46.37 -11.71
C HIS A 3 -1.17 -44.91 -11.95
N PRO A 4 -1.91 -44.29 -11.02
CA PRO A 4 -2.21 -42.86 -11.15
C PRO A 4 -0.94 -42.04 -10.92
N ARG A 5 -0.64 -41.10 -11.81
CA ARG A 5 0.40 -40.08 -11.63
C ARG A 5 0.08 -39.25 -10.39
N PRO A 6 1.06 -38.95 -9.53
CA PRO A 6 0.85 -38.03 -8.43
C PRO A 6 0.55 -36.63 -8.97
N LEU A 7 -0.50 -36.02 -8.47
CA LEU A 7 -0.89 -34.65 -8.72
C LEU A 7 0.28 -33.73 -8.37
N ASN A 8 0.64 -32.92 -9.33
CA ASN A 8 1.71 -31.94 -9.30
C ASN A 8 1.51 -31.02 -8.07
N ARG A 9 2.48 -31.06 -7.18
CA ARG A 9 2.55 -30.12 -6.07
C ARG A 9 2.61 -28.72 -6.63
N ASN A 10 1.69 -27.86 -6.21
CA ASN A 10 1.71 -26.42 -6.41
C ASN A 10 3.15 -25.90 -6.20
N PRO A 11 3.76 -25.18 -7.17
CA PRO A 11 5.03 -24.53 -6.90
C PRO A 11 4.80 -23.57 -5.75
N MET A 12 5.49 -23.84 -4.62
CA MET A 12 5.52 -22.97 -3.46
C MET A 12 5.76 -21.55 -3.95
N ALA A 13 4.86 -20.65 -3.51
CA ALA A 13 5.00 -19.22 -3.69
C ALA A 13 6.46 -18.83 -3.44
N THR A 14 7.14 -18.33 -4.45
CA THR A 14 8.38 -17.60 -4.28
C THR A 14 8.10 -16.54 -3.22
N LYS A 15 8.90 -16.50 -2.15
CA LYS A 15 8.82 -15.42 -1.16
C LYS A 15 8.83 -14.11 -1.94
N ASP A 16 7.70 -13.39 -1.94
CA ASP A 16 7.61 -12.12 -2.63
C ASP A 16 8.73 -11.22 -2.06
N GLN A 17 9.67 -10.80 -2.91
CA GLN A 17 10.69 -9.85 -2.55
C GLN A 17 10.08 -8.45 -2.55
N SER A 18 10.63 -7.56 -1.74
CA SER A 18 10.19 -6.15 -1.74
C SER A 18 10.36 -5.55 -3.14
N GLU A 19 9.29 -4.98 -3.68
CA GLU A 19 9.24 -4.36 -5.00
C GLU A 19 8.41 -3.09 -4.93
N PHE A 20 8.89 -2.01 -5.53
CA PHE A 20 8.15 -0.75 -5.55
C PHE A 20 8.51 0.10 -6.75
N LYS A 21 7.59 0.98 -7.13
CA LYS A 21 7.78 1.94 -8.21
C LYS A 21 7.23 3.31 -7.87
N TYR A 22 8.01 4.34 -8.17
CA TYR A 22 7.59 5.74 -8.15
C TYR A 22 7.20 6.17 -9.57
N LEU A 23 6.12 6.92 -9.68
CA LEU A 23 5.47 7.22 -10.93
C LEU A 23 5.32 8.73 -11.12
N VAL A 24 5.40 9.15 -12.37
CA VAL A 24 5.16 10.54 -12.77
C VAL A 24 3.85 10.60 -13.56
N ALA A 25 2.97 11.51 -13.18
CA ALA A 25 1.74 11.78 -13.90
C ALA A 25 1.91 13.08 -14.75
N ASN A 26 1.46 13.03 -15.99
CA ASN A 26 1.39 14.20 -16.85
C ASN A 26 0.09 15.00 -16.60
N ASP A 27 -0.07 16.16 -17.25
CA ASP A 27 -1.23 17.02 -17.04
C ASP A 27 -2.54 16.37 -17.49
N ARG A 28 -2.51 15.56 -18.56
CA ARG A 28 -3.67 14.82 -19.03
C ARG A 28 -4.12 13.75 -18.03
N ASP A 29 -3.15 13.07 -17.39
CA ASP A 29 -3.45 12.09 -16.34
C ASP A 29 -4.14 12.74 -15.13
N ARG A 30 -3.71 13.97 -14.77
CA ARG A 30 -4.31 14.75 -13.67
C ARG A 30 -5.78 15.09 -13.94
N LEU A 31 -6.16 15.31 -15.20
CA LEU A 31 -7.55 15.56 -15.58
C LEU A 31 -8.46 14.36 -15.33
N TRP A 32 -7.91 13.14 -15.20
CA TRP A 32 -8.68 11.95 -14.86
C TRP A 32 -9.21 11.95 -13.42
N GLY A 33 -8.67 12.80 -12.57
CA GLY A 33 -9.15 13.07 -11.23
C GLY A 33 -8.48 12.24 -10.11
N ILE A 34 -7.76 11.17 -10.44
CA ILE A 34 -6.87 10.44 -9.55
C ILE A 34 -5.58 10.12 -10.31
N THR A 35 -4.44 10.43 -9.73
CA THR A 35 -3.12 10.02 -10.22
C THR A 35 -2.38 9.24 -9.14
N VAL A 36 -1.70 8.18 -9.54
CA VAL A 36 -0.90 7.35 -8.65
C VAL A 36 0.56 7.79 -8.70
N THR A 37 1.16 7.99 -7.54
CA THR A 37 2.53 8.48 -7.35
C THR A 37 3.51 7.38 -7.00
N SER A 38 3.02 6.33 -6.35
CA SER A 38 3.82 5.16 -6.00
C SER A 38 2.93 3.93 -5.81
N VAL A 39 3.50 2.76 -6.01
CA VAL A 39 2.88 1.49 -5.67
C VAL A 39 3.97 0.49 -5.33
N GLY A 40 3.71 -0.41 -4.38
CA GLY A 40 4.69 -1.43 -4.05
C GLY A 40 4.22 -2.44 -3.03
N PHE A 41 5.13 -3.36 -2.79
CA PHE A 41 5.08 -4.38 -1.75
C PHE A 41 6.38 -4.34 -0.96
N GLN A 42 6.31 -4.44 0.34
CA GLN A 42 7.47 -4.53 1.21
C GLN A 42 7.28 -5.68 2.20
N ARG A 43 8.34 -6.44 2.37
CA ARG A 43 8.47 -7.43 3.42
C ARG A 43 9.64 -7.04 4.31
N ILE A 44 9.42 -7.03 5.59
CA ILE A 44 10.42 -6.86 6.64
C ILE A 44 10.31 -8.09 7.54
N ASP A 45 11.38 -8.85 7.62
CA ASP A 45 11.42 -10.04 8.46
C ASP A 45 11.62 -9.65 9.95
N ALA A 46 11.34 -10.59 10.85
CA ALA A 46 11.57 -10.40 12.27
C ALA A 46 13.03 -10.01 12.54
N ASP A 47 13.23 -9.07 13.46
CA ASP A 47 14.53 -8.50 13.85
C ASP A 47 15.30 -7.76 12.74
N GLU A 48 14.72 -7.60 11.55
CA GLU A 48 15.31 -6.80 10.47
C GLU A 48 15.28 -5.31 10.83
N ALA A 49 16.31 -4.57 10.37
CA ALA A 49 16.39 -3.12 10.58
C ALA A 49 15.30 -2.39 9.78
N TYR A 50 14.64 -1.43 10.42
CA TYR A 50 13.60 -0.62 9.80
C TYR A 50 13.79 0.88 10.10
N PRO A 51 13.61 1.78 9.15
CA PRO A 51 13.37 1.53 7.73
C PRO A 51 14.60 0.95 7.01
N PRO A 52 14.43 0.20 5.91
CA PRO A 52 15.55 -0.25 5.10
C PRO A 52 16.39 0.91 4.58
N ALA A 53 17.71 0.73 4.48
CA ALA A 53 18.64 1.79 4.08
C ALA A 53 18.47 2.27 2.62
N GLU A 54 17.78 1.53 1.78
CA GLU A 54 17.67 1.73 0.32
C GLU A 54 16.43 2.50 -0.12
N HIS A 55 15.99 3.53 0.63
CA HIS A 55 14.91 4.41 0.16
C HIS A 55 15.45 5.65 -0.55
N PRO A 56 14.83 6.09 -1.68
CA PRO A 56 15.11 7.39 -2.28
C PRO A 56 14.94 8.52 -1.27
N ALA A 57 15.78 9.54 -1.36
CA ALA A 57 15.85 10.62 -0.37
C ALA A 57 14.50 11.30 -0.04
N GLY A 58 13.55 11.36 -0.99
CA GLY A 58 12.22 11.94 -0.77
C GLY A 58 11.24 11.02 0.00
N TYR A 59 11.56 9.75 0.17
CA TYR A 59 10.69 8.77 0.85
C TYR A 59 11.34 8.14 2.08
N TYR A 60 12.61 8.47 2.32
CA TYR A 60 13.26 8.11 3.57
C TYR A 60 12.59 8.84 4.72
N PHE A 61 12.28 8.12 5.77
CA PHE A 61 11.83 8.75 7.00
C PHE A 61 12.45 8.10 8.24
N ASN A 62 12.70 8.95 9.22
CA ASN A 62 13.09 8.48 10.55
C ASN A 62 11.81 8.10 11.30
N VAL A 63 11.71 6.86 11.77
CA VAL A 63 10.52 6.37 12.49
C VAL A 63 10.19 7.22 13.71
N THR A 64 11.19 7.74 14.40
CA THR A 64 11.00 8.59 15.59
C THR A 64 10.56 10.01 15.22
N ALA A 65 11.12 10.58 14.15
CA ALA A 65 10.75 11.93 13.70
C ALA A 65 9.41 11.92 12.95
N GLY A 66 9.05 10.79 12.34
CA GLY A 66 7.91 10.72 11.44
C GLY A 66 8.11 11.52 10.17
N ARG A 67 7.03 11.74 9.44
CA ARG A 67 7.02 12.57 8.22
C ARG A 67 5.65 13.16 7.94
N VAL A 68 5.62 14.11 7.02
CA VAL A 68 4.40 14.65 6.39
C VAL A 68 4.53 14.44 4.90
N LEU A 69 3.51 13.88 4.25
CA LEU A 69 3.42 13.77 2.80
C LEU A 69 2.36 14.72 2.27
N ASP A 70 2.46 15.06 1.01
CA ASP A 70 1.46 15.86 0.29
C ASP A 70 0.55 15.01 -0.60
N GLU A 71 0.47 13.71 -0.28
CA GLU A 71 -0.34 12.71 -0.98
C GLU A 71 -1.07 11.79 -0.01
N TYR A 72 -2.08 11.10 -0.50
CA TYR A 72 -2.68 9.97 0.19
C TYR A 72 -1.82 8.73 -0.01
N GLN A 73 -1.74 7.88 1.02
CA GLN A 73 -1.23 6.52 0.86
C GLN A 73 -2.17 5.53 1.53
N LEU A 74 -2.60 4.51 0.80
CA LEU A 74 -3.36 3.40 1.33
C LEU A 74 -2.41 2.20 1.49
N ILE A 75 -2.24 1.77 2.73
CA ILE A 75 -1.33 0.69 3.10
C ILE A 75 -2.15 -0.47 3.64
N TYR A 76 -1.85 -1.68 3.18
CA TYR A 76 -2.55 -2.91 3.55
C TYR A 76 -1.58 -3.92 4.15
N VAL A 77 -1.80 -4.29 5.41
CA VAL A 77 -1.02 -5.30 6.11
C VAL A 77 -1.57 -6.68 5.78
N VAL A 78 -0.76 -7.54 5.17
CA VAL A 78 -1.18 -8.89 4.76
C VAL A 78 -0.55 -9.99 5.62
N ASP A 79 0.53 -9.68 6.33
CA ASP A 79 1.19 -10.59 7.25
C ASP A 79 1.96 -9.80 8.31
N GLY A 80 2.18 -10.41 9.48
CA GLY A 80 2.88 -9.77 10.59
C GLY A 80 2.08 -8.67 11.28
N GLU A 81 2.72 -7.91 12.13
CA GLU A 81 2.10 -6.89 12.96
C GLU A 81 2.88 -5.58 12.90
N GLY A 82 2.25 -4.50 13.28
CA GLY A 82 2.90 -3.20 13.34
C GLY A 82 2.13 -2.16 14.13
N VAL A 83 2.63 -0.94 14.05
CA VAL A 83 2.02 0.23 14.69
C VAL A 83 1.99 1.37 13.69
N PHE A 84 0.88 2.08 13.66
CA PHE A 84 0.70 3.34 12.95
C PHE A 84 0.37 4.45 13.94
N GLU A 85 1.02 5.60 13.80
CA GLU A 85 0.80 6.76 14.65
C GLU A 85 0.47 7.97 13.76
N SER A 86 -0.60 8.67 14.08
CA SER A 86 -1.01 9.89 13.39
C SER A 86 -1.94 10.69 14.29
N ASP A 87 -1.86 12.02 14.21
CA ASP A 87 -2.72 12.96 14.97
C ASP A 87 -2.75 12.66 16.49
N GLY A 88 -1.59 12.32 17.04
CA GLY A 88 -1.44 12.01 18.48
C GLY A 88 -2.06 10.68 18.92
N LYS A 89 -2.50 9.84 17.99
CA LYS A 89 -3.09 8.53 18.25
C LYS A 89 -2.19 7.43 17.74
N THR A 90 -2.21 6.31 18.44
CA THR A 90 -1.49 5.09 18.10
C THR A 90 -2.48 3.97 17.78
N TYR A 91 -2.27 3.30 16.66
CA TYR A 91 -3.09 2.21 16.18
C TYR A 91 -2.25 0.95 16.05
N ALA A 92 -2.69 -0.14 16.68
CA ALA A 92 -2.11 -1.47 16.46
C ALA A 92 -2.59 -2.01 15.11
N LEU A 93 -1.68 -2.57 14.35
CA LEU A 93 -1.94 -3.14 13.04
C LEU A 93 -1.71 -4.65 13.06
N ALA A 94 -2.62 -5.39 12.46
CA ALA A 94 -2.57 -6.83 12.30
C ALA A 94 -2.92 -7.20 10.84
N PRO A 95 -2.72 -8.46 10.42
CA PRO A 95 -3.11 -8.90 9.09
C PRO A 95 -4.59 -8.60 8.80
N GLY A 96 -4.85 -7.99 7.65
CA GLY A 96 -6.18 -7.52 7.27
C GLY A 96 -6.47 -6.07 7.62
N ALA A 97 -5.56 -5.36 8.28
CA ALA A 97 -5.69 -3.93 8.52
C ALA A 97 -5.28 -3.14 7.27
N MET A 98 -6.13 -2.22 6.82
CA MET A 98 -5.78 -1.15 5.90
C MET A 98 -5.72 0.17 6.65
N PHE A 99 -4.78 1.04 6.31
CA PHE A 99 -4.74 2.39 6.87
C PHE A 99 -4.44 3.43 5.81
N LEU A 100 -5.11 4.58 5.93
CA LEU A 100 -5.01 5.68 5.00
C LEU A 100 -4.23 6.84 5.62
N ILE A 101 -3.15 7.23 4.98
CA ILE A 101 -2.38 8.43 5.28
C ILE A 101 -3.00 9.59 4.49
N PHE A 102 -3.21 10.72 5.15
CA PHE A 102 -3.80 11.92 4.57
C PHE A 102 -2.72 12.97 4.27
N PRO A 103 -2.85 13.73 3.17
CA PRO A 103 -1.95 14.84 2.87
C PRO A 103 -1.87 15.83 4.02
N GLY A 104 -0.68 16.33 4.30
CA GLY A 104 -0.45 17.33 5.33
C GLY A 104 -0.50 16.81 6.78
N CYS A 105 -0.82 15.53 7.00
CA CYS A 105 -0.88 14.94 8.32
C CYS A 105 0.45 14.29 8.71
N TRP A 106 0.95 14.65 9.89
CA TRP A 106 2.11 13.97 10.46
C TRP A 106 1.77 12.50 10.75
N HIS A 107 2.69 11.61 10.41
CA HIS A 107 2.54 10.18 10.68
C HIS A 107 3.88 9.47 10.80
N THR A 108 3.82 8.32 11.44
CA THR A 108 4.87 7.30 11.42
C THR A 108 4.25 5.91 11.49
N TYR A 109 4.95 4.92 10.99
CA TYR A 109 4.57 3.52 11.12
C TYR A 109 5.79 2.62 11.11
N ARG A 110 5.66 1.45 11.70
CA ARG A 110 6.75 0.47 11.78
C ARG A 110 6.21 -0.93 12.02
N PRO A 111 6.92 -1.97 11.55
CA PRO A 111 6.61 -3.36 11.92
C PRO A 111 6.90 -3.59 13.40
N ASN A 112 6.23 -4.60 13.95
CA ASN A 112 6.61 -5.20 15.22
C ASN A 112 7.92 -5.98 15.00
N ARG A 113 8.94 -5.69 15.79
CA ARG A 113 10.26 -6.29 15.64
C ARG A 113 10.25 -7.82 15.77
N LYS A 114 9.33 -8.39 16.54
CA LYS A 114 9.25 -9.85 16.77
C LYS A 114 8.58 -10.60 15.60
N THR A 115 7.70 -9.96 14.87
CA THR A 115 6.93 -10.60 13.80
C THR A 115 7.36 -10.16 12.42
N GLY A 116 7.96 -8.96 12.30
CA GLY A 116 8.07 -8.30 11.02
C GLY A 116 6.69 -7.97 10.45
N TRP A 117 6.61 -7.69 9.16
CA TRP A 117 5.36 -7.57 8.42
C TRP A 117 5.55 -7.70 6.92
N SER A 118 4.43 -7.91 6.22
CA SER A 118 4.33 -7.77 4.77
C SER A 118 3.18 -6.80 4.46
N VAL A 119 3.48 -5.77 3.67
CA VAL A 119 2.51 -4.72 3.35
C VAL A 119 2.53 -4.39 1.86
N TYR A 120 1.34 -4.13 1.32
CA TYR A 120 1.16 -3.44 0.04
C TYR A 120 0.89 -1.95 0.30
N TRP A 121 1.27 -1.08 -0.62
CA TRP A 121 0.85 0.32 -0.59
C TRP A 121 0.60 0.88 -1.98
N ILE A 122 -0.21 1.91 -2.04
CA ILE A 122 -0.44 2.75 -3.21
C ILE A 122 -0.53 4.21 -2.76
N GLY A 123 0.32 5.07 -3.32
CA GLY A 123 0.31 6.52 -3.12
C GLY A 123 -0.45 7.20 -4.25
N PHE A 124 -1.28 8.16 -3.94
CA PHE A 124 -2.11 8.82 -4.93
C PHE A 124 -2.54 10.23 -4.52
N ARG A 125 -2.98 11.00 -5.52
CA ARG A 125 -3.54 12.36 -5.37
C ARG A 125 -4.73 12.52 -6.29
N GLY A 126 -5.54 13.52 -6.02
CA GLY A 126 -6.51 13.97 -7.00
C GLY A 126 -7.82 14.47 -6.42
N LYS A 127 -8.45 15.36 -7.17
CA LYS A 127 -9.68 16.05 -6.80
C LYS A 127 -10.81 15.08 -6.40
N VAL A 128 -10.94 13.96 -7.10
CA VAL A 128 -11.97 12.96 -6.79
C VAL A 128 -11.78 12.38 -5.38
N VAL A 129 -10.53 12.19 -4.95
CA VAL A 129 -10.25 11.71 -3.58
C VAL A 129 -10.57 12.80 -2.57
N ASP A 130 -10.14 14.05 -2.84
CA ASP A 130 -10.41 15.19 -1.96
C ASP A 130 -11.92 15.39 -1.76
N GLU A 131 -12.71 15.28 -2.81
CA GLU A 131 -14.18 15.37 -2.76
C GLU A 131 -14.81 14.23 -1.92
N ARG A 132 -14.28 13.01 -2.03
CA ARG A 132 -14.73 11.88 -1.20
C ARG A 132 -14.41 12.07 0.28
N VAL A 133 -13.23 12.63 0.59
CA VAL A 133 -12.85 12.99 1.97
C VAL A 133 -13.76 14.12 2.48
N ALA A 134 -13.95 15.18 1.70
CA ALA A 134 -14.85 16.27 2.06
C ALA A 134 -16.32 15.79 2.25
N GLY A 135 -16.74 14.80 1.47
CA GLY A 135 -18.05 14.14 1.60
C GLY A 135 -18.18 13.18 2.78
N GLY A 136 -17.10 13.00 3.57
CA GLY A 136 -17.13 12.19 4.81
C GLY A 136 -17.00 10.68 4.58
N PHE A 137 -16.70 10.22 3.35
CA PHE A 137 -16.47 8.79 3.09
C PHE A 137 -15.20 8.26 3.77
N PHE A 138 -14.23 9.13 4.03
CA PHE A 138 -12.97 8.81 4.69
C PHE A 138 -12.59 9.92 5.66
N SER A 139 -12.04 9.53 6.80
CA SER A 139 -11.73 10.49 7.86
C SER A 139 -10.37 10.22 8.49
N GLY A 140 -9.55 11.27 8.61
CA GLY A 140 -8.30 11.20 9.37
C GLY A 140 -8.49 10.90 10.86
N ARG A 141 -9.71 11.07 11.40
CA ARG A 141 -10.02 10.72 12.79
C ARG A 141 -10.13 9.21 13.03
N SER A 142 -10.39 8.44 11.96
CA SER A 142 -10.50 6.98 11.96
C SER A 142 -9.83 6.42 10.72
N PRO A 143 -8.49 6.50 10.61
CA PRO A 143 -7.78 6.20 9.39
C PRO A 143 -7.49 4.70 9.20
N VAL A 144 -7.83 3.85 10.16
CA VAL A 144 -7.57 2.40 10.14
C VAL A 144 -8.87 1.64 9.95
N TYR A 145 -8.88 0.70 9.01
CA TYR A 145 -10.00 -0.15 8.59
C TYR A 145 -9.59 -1.61 8.71
N ASN A 146 -10.40 -2.44 9.36
CA ASN A 146 -10.17 -3.88 9.44
C ASN A 146 -11.02 -4.59 8.38
N VAL A 147 -10.43 -4.82 7.21
CA VAL A 147 -11.13 -5.46 6.08
C VAL A 147 -10.91 -6.98 6.04
N GLY A 148 -10.07 -7.50 6.92
CA GLY A 148 -9.62 -8.90 6.86
C GLY A 148 -8.65 -9.16 5.71
N ILE A 149 -8.28 -10.42 5.49
CA ILE A 149 -7.46 -10.80 4.34
C ILE A 149 -8.36 -11.00 3.14
N SER A 150 -8.27 -10.07 2.19
CA SER A 150 -9.02 -10.04 0.93
C SER A 150 -8.12 -10.44 -0.24
N THR A 151 -8.44 -11.57 -0.88
CA THR A 151 -7.75 -12.00 -2.11
C THR A 151 -7.94 -10.97 -3.21
N LEU A 152 -9.12 -10.38 -3.31
CA LEU A 152 -9.41 -9.32 -4.29
C LEU A 152 -8.49 -8.10 -4.08
N ALA A 153 -8.36 -7.62 -2.84
CA ALA A 153 -7.48 -6.48 -2.56
C ALA A 153 -6.02 -6.79 -2.93
N ILE A 154 -5.53 -7.98 -2.59
CA ILE A 154 -4.17 -8.42 -2.94
C ILE A 154 -3.99 -8.45 -4.46
N ASP A 155 -4.94 -9.02 -5.21
CA ASP A 155 -4.88 -9.09 -6.67
C ASP A 155 -4.94 -7.71 -7.31
N VAL A 156 -5.69 -6.77 -6.75
CA VAL A 156 -5.73 -5.37 -7.21
C VAL A 156 -4.38 -4.69 -7.00
N TYR A 157 -3.74 -4.85 -5.85
CA TYR A 157 -2.39 -4.31 -5.61
C TYR A 157 -1.36 -4.92 -6.58
N ARG A 158 -1.38 -6.23 -6.78
CA ARG A 158 -0.49 -6.93 -7.73
C ARG A 158 -0.70 -6.46 -9.16
N GLY A 159 -1.96 -6.33 -9.58
CA GLY A 159 -2.31 -5.78 -10.90
C GLY A 159 -1.84 -4.34 -11.08
N ALA A 160 -1.95 -3.52 -10.03
CA ALA A 160 -1.44 -2.15 -10.04
C ALA A 160 0.10 -2.11 -10.16
N MET A 161 0.82 -2.95 -9.42
CA MET A 161 2.28 -3.07 -9.54
C MET A 161 2.70 -3.51 -10.95
N GLN A 162 2.00 -4.48 -11.54
CA GLN A 162 2.24 -4.92 -12.91
C GLN A 162 2.03 -3.79 -13.92
N ALA A 163 0.91 -3.06 -13.83
CA ALA A 163 0.61 -1.93 -14.70
C ALA A 163 1.66 -0.82 -14.57
N ALA A 164 2.08 -0.50 -13.33
CA ALA A 164 3.12 0.46 -13.04
C ALA A 164 4.49 0.02 -13.61
N GLY A 165 4.82 -1.26 -13.55
CA GLY A 165 6.06 -1.82 -14.09
C GLY A 165 6.16 -1.71 -15.61
N GLN A 166 5.03 -1.86 -16.31
CA GLN A 166 4.97 -1.82 -17.77
C GLN A 166 4.88 -0.40 -18.34
N GLU A 167 4.32 0.57 -17.60
CA GLU A 167 4.05 1.95 -18.04
C GLU A 167 3.42 2.02 -19.45
N GLY A 168 2.54 1.08 -19.76
CA GLY A 168 1.83 1.01 -21.03
C GLY A 168 0.88 2.19 -21.25
N PRO A 169 0.26 2.32 -22.44
CA PRO A 169 -0.76 3.31 -22.68
C PRO A 169 -1.86 3.26 -21.61
N TYR A 170 -2.24 4.41 -21.06
CA TYR A 170 -3.32 4.55 -20.06
C TYR A 170 -3.05 3.85 -18.71
N TYR A 171 -1.78 3.56 -18.36
CA TYR A 171 -1.45 2.92 -17.09
C TYR A 171 -1.94 3.74 -15.88
N GLN A 172 -1.88 5.07 -15.92
CA GLN A 172 -2.40 5.93 -14.86
C GLN A 172 -3.92 5.77 -14.67
N GLN A 173 -4.68 5.60 -15.76
CA GLN A 173 -6.11 5.35 -15.69
C GLN A 173 -6.43 3.97 -15.09
N MET A 174 -5.64 2.95 -15.41
CA MET A 174 -5.75 1.63 -14.78
C MET A 174 -5.45 1.71 -13.28
N LEU A 175 -4.38 2.41 -12.89
CA LEU A 175 -4.02 2.63 -11.49
C LEU A 175 -5.09 3.42 -10.73
N SER A 176 -5.69 4.43 -11.35
CA SER A 176 -6.84 5.17 -10.80
C SER A 176 -8.03 4.25 -10.51
N GLY A 177 -8.29 3.29 -11.40
CA GLY A 177 -9.29 2.24 -11.20
C GLY A 177 -8.95 1.35 -9.99
N ALA A 178 -7.70 0.96 -9.84
CA ALA A 178 -7.22 0.18 -8.69
C ALA A 178 -7.43 0.92 -7.37
N VAL A 179 -7.07 2.21 -7.30
CA VAL A 179 -7.34 3.05 -6.12
C VAL A 179 -8.82 3.08 -5.78
N SER A 180 -9.67 3.27 -6.79
CA SER A 180 -11.13 3.33 -6.57
C SER A 180 -11.69 2.01 -6.05
N LEU A 181 -11.19 0.87 -6.54
CA LEU A 181 -11.62 -0.45 -6.11
C LEU A 181 -11.15 -0.78 -4.68
N LEU A 182 -9.87 -0.53 -4.37
CA LEU A 182 -9.31 -0.76 -3.03
C LEU A 182 -10.01 0.04 -1.93
N ARG A 183 -10.61 1.17 -2.27
CA ARG A 183 -11.32 2.04 -1.31
C ARG A 183 -12.80 1.70 -1.16
N SER A 184 -13.30 0.70 -1.85
CA SER A 184 -14.68 0.18 -1.70
C SER A 184 -14.76 -1.05 -0.78
N GLU A 185 -13.61 -1.60 -0.37
CA GLU A 185 -13.47 -2.68 0.61
C GLU A 185 -13.55 -2.12 2.04
#